data_353ee168ed6aa552fe2a5da9a35709e1
#
_entry.id   353ee168ed6aa552fe2a5da9a35709e1
#
_cell.length_a   1.000
_cell.length_b   1.000
_cell.length_c   1.000
_cell.angle_alpha   90.00
_cell.angle_beta   90.00
_cell.angle_gamma   90.00
#
_symmetry.space_group_name_H-M   'P 1'
#
loop_
_entity.id
_entity.type
_entity.pdbx_description
1 polymer ?
#
loop_
_entity_poly.entity_id
_entity_poly.type
_entity_poly.pdbx_seq_one_letter_code
_entity_poly.pdbx_strand_id
1 'polypeptide(L)'
;MRFHFSCTRNPHTEREVYTMRTPRLRLLSALLAVVLFFTLLPVSALAEGGGSTGVSHAASRSLNTDNKDDQGLTYTLNDANKTATVSSYDDSTQDGVIDIPDTVTSGGQSYKVTAIGEYAFNPSRKITNVSSVFIPATVTSIGRFAFRCCKFLATVTFAEGSQLKSIGVSAFSGTDSAHPIFKEIQIPYSVETIGTNAFHNCQDLESITLPASLETIESSAFSSCRKLSEIKLPTSLKAIHLMFSTIAVA
;
A
#
# COMPACT_ATOMS: atom_id res chain seq x y z
N MET A 1 -7.52 4.23 24.32
CA MET A 1 -6.57 3.44 25.15
C MET A 1 -5.16 3.80 24.71
N ARG A 2 -4.36 4.43 25.56
CA ARG A 2 -2.97 4.81 25.18
C ARG A 2 -2.05 3.62 25.44
N PHE A 3 -1.36 3.13 24.42
CA PHE A 3 -0.29 2.16 24.57
C PHE A 3 1.01 2.90 24.87
N HIS A 4 1.63 2.59 26.02
CA HIS A 4 2.98 3.07 26.34
C HIS A 4 3.99 2.03 25.86
N PHE A 5 4.84 2.43 24.92
CA PHE A 5 6.02 1.67 24.53
C PHE A 5 7.21 2.14 25.35
N SER A 6 7.84 1.25 26.09
CA SER A 6 9.14 1.52 26.71
C SER A 6 10.22 0.73 25.96
N CYS A 7 11.21 1.44 25.46
CA CYS A 7 12.41 0.88 24.85
C CYS A 7 13.47 0.73 25.95
N THR A 8 13.93 -0.50 26.19
CA THR A 8 15.11 -0.75 27.03
C THR A 8 16.24 -1.27 26.15
N ARG A 9 17.35 -0.53 26.11
CA ARG A 9 18.55 -0.90 25.38
C ARG A 9 19.36 -1.90 26.20
N ASN A 10 19.61 -3.08 25.68
CA ASN A 10 20.52 -4.04 26.29
C ASN A 10 21.93 -3.82 25.72
N PRO A 11 22.94 -3.50 26.53
CA PRO A 11 24.27 -3.12 26.05
C PRO A 11 25.13 -4.27 25.53
N HIS A 12 24.66 -5.52 25.52
CA HIS A 12 25.46 -6.68 25.14
C HIS A 12 24.96 -7.49 23.94
N THR A 13 23.87 -7.05 23.27
CA THR A 13 23.44 -7.66 22.01
C THR A 13 22.81 -6.60 21.14
N GLU A 14 23.25 -6.46 19.89
CA GLU A 14 22.69 -5.53 18.89
C GLU A 14 21.27 -5.94 18.40
N ARG A 15 20.43 -6.43 19.29
CA ARG A 15 19.03 -6.79 19.00
C ARG A 15 18.11 -6.00 19.92
N GLU A 16 17.33 -5.12 19.33
CA GLU A 16 16.20 -4.49 20.02
C GLU A 16 15.11 -5.54 20.22
N VAL A 17 14.78 -5.82 21.48
CA VAL A 17 13.68 -6.74 21.85
C VAL A 17 12.48 -5.91 22.27
N TYR A 18 11.41 -5.98 21.49
CA TYR A 18 10.13 -5.37 21.84
C TYR A 18 9.26 -6.39 22.55
N THR A 19 8.92 -6.16 23.81
CA THR A 19 7.97 -7.00 24.55
C THR A 19 6.58 -6.36 24.56
N MET A 20 5.60 -7.06 24.04
CA MET A 20 4.18 -6.71 24.23
C MET A 20 3.70 -7.24 25.57
N ARG A 21 3.28 -6.35 26.47
CA ARG A 21 2.43 -6.73 27.59
C ARG A 21 0.97 -6.70 27.13
N THR A 22 0.38 -7.85 26.94
CA THR A 22 -1.06 -7.99 26.72
C THR A 22 -1.82 -7.79 28.02
N PRO A 23 -2.81 -6.91 28.10
CA PRO A 23 -3.76 -6.95 29.21
C PRO A 23 -4.64 -8.20 29.04
N ARG A 24 -4.70 -8.99 30.08
CA ARG A 24 -5.57 -10.18 30.12
C ARG A 24 -7.04 -9.79 30.09
N LEU A 25 -7.73 -10.36 29.14
CA LEU A 25 -9.08 -10.89 29.19
C LEU A 25 -10.28 -9.99 29.42
N ARG A 26 -11.14 -9.91 28.39
CA ARG A 26 -12.59 -10.18 28.44
C ARG A 26 -13.15 -10.12 27.01
N LEU A 27 -12.97 -11.19 26.22
CA LEU A 27 -13.55 -11.37 24.88
C LEU A 27 -14.13 -12.78 24.79
N LEU A 28 -15.29 -12.99 25.42
CA LEU A 28 -16.06 -14.23 25.28
C LEU A 28 -17.57 -13.99 25.03
N SER A 29 -17.97 -12.76 24.69
CA SER A 29 -19.39 -12.49 24.41
C SER A 29 -19.72 -11.82 23.07
N ALA A 30 -18.71 -11.50 22.24
CA ALA A 30 -18.96 -10.84 20.94
C ALA A 30 -19.02 -11.80 19.74
N LEU A 31 -18.59 -13.07 19.90
CA LEU A 31 -18.55 -14.05 18.80
C LEU A 31 -19.88 -14.80 18.58
N LEU A 32 -20.87 -14.65 19.46
CA LEU A 32 -22.16 -15.34 19.32
C LEU A 32 -23.24 -14.50 18.61
N ALA A 33 -23.02 -13.19 18.42
CA ALA A 33 -24.02 -12.32 17.80
C ALA A 33 -23.91 -12.24 16.27
N VAL A 34 -22.79 -12.63 15.68
CA VAL A 34 -22.57 -12.54 14.22
C VAL A 34 -23.12 -13.76 13.46
N VAL A 35 -23.32 -14.89 14.13
CA VAL A 35 -23.78 -16.14 13.46
C VAL A 35 -25.32 -16.19 13.31
N LEU A 36 -26.08 -15.38 14.04
CA LEU A 36 -27.56 -15.42 14.02
C LEU A 36 -28.23 -14.48 13.02
N PHE A 37 -27.46 -13.62 12.32
CA PHE A 37 -28.06 -12.70 11.33
C PHE A 37 -28.07 -13.25 9.88
N PHE A 38 -27.52 -14.44 9.64
CA PHE A 38 -27.43 -15.00 8.28
C PHE A 38 -28.53 -16.03 7.91
N THR A 39 -29.52 -16.29 8.81
CA THR A 39 -30.49 -17.37 8.57
C THR A 39 -31.91 -16.93 8.18
N LEU A 40 -32.14 -15.64 7.87
CA LEU A 40 -33.49 -15.14 7.52
C LEU A 40 -33.50 -14.23 6.29
N LEU A 41 -32.83 -14.62 5.21
CA LEU A 41 -33.09 -14.04 3.88
C LEU A 41 -33.72 -15.09 2.98
N PRO A 42 -34.82 -14.77 2.27
CA PRO A 42 -35.49 -15.72 1.38
C PRO A 42 -34.60 -16.09 0.20
N VAL A 43 -34.50 -17.40 -0.04
CA VAL A 43 -33.80 -18.03 -1.18
C VAL A 43 -34.55 -17.78 -2.48
N SER A 44 -34.56 -16.55 -2.98
CA SER A 44 -35.13 -16.26 -4.30
C SER A 44 -34.40 -15.17 -5.07
N ALA A 45 -33.06 -15.14 -4.97
CA ALA A 45 -32.21 -14.30 -5.86
C ALA A 45 -30.86 -14.98 -6.12
N LEU A 46 -30.92 -16.24 -6.58
CA LEU A 46 -29.77 -16.93 -7.19
C LEU A 46 -30.06 -17.09 -8.67
N ALA A 47 -29.75 -16.05 -9.43
CA ALA A 47 -29.58 -16.13 -10.88
C ALA A 47 -28.37 -15.26 -11.25
N GLU A 48 -27.29 -15.96 -11.61
CA GLU A 48 -26.24 -15.61 -12.56
C GLU A 48 -25.39 -14.34 -12.32
N GLY A 49 -24.10 -14.56 -12.06
CA GLY A 49 -23.06 -13.57 -12.16
C GLY A 49 -21.95 -13.81 -11.15
N GLY A 50 -20.78 -14.25 -11.59
CA GLY A 50 -19.59 -14.43 -10.76
C GLY A 50 -19.32 -13.20 -9.89
N GLY A 51 -19.71 -13.29 -8.61
CA GLY A 51 -19.60 -12.19 -7.67
C GLY A 51 -18.19 -12.09 -7.13
N SER A 52 -17.40 -11.21 -7.70
CA SER A 52 -16.37 -10.51 -6.95
C SER A 52 -17.03 -9.90 -5.71
N THR A 53 -16.56 -10.23 -4.52
CA THR A 53 -16.90 -9.50 -3.28
C THR A 53 -16.28 -8.11 -3.39
N GLY A 54 -16.93 -7.23 -4.13
CA GLY A 54 -16.51 -5.86 -4.33
C GLY A 54 -16.66 -5.10 -3.02
N VAL A 55 -15.56 -4.88 -2.32
CA VAL A 55 -15.47 -3.80 -1.35
C VAL A 55 -15.79 -2.51 -2.11
N SER A 56 -16.87 -1.84 -1.74
CA SER A 56 -17.24 -0.57 -2.38
C SER A 56 -16.22 0.49 -1.97
N HIS A 57 -15.31 0.81 -2.89
CA HIS A 57 -14.34 1.89 -2.69
C HIS A 57 -15.00 3.25 -2.88
N ALA A 58 -14.55 4.25 -2.13
CA ALA A 58 -15.07 5.60 -2.22
C ALA A 58 -14.69 6.24 -3.57
N ALA A 59 -15.67 6.47 -4.45
CA ALA A 59 -15.43 7.11 -5.75
C ALA A 59 -15.00 8.58 -5.59
N SER A 60 -15.44 9.28 -4.54
CA SER A 60 -15.12 10.69 -4.29
C SER A 60 -15.14 11.02 -2.81
N ARG A 61 -14.28 11.95 -2.38
CA ARG A 61 -14.25 12.50 -1.01
C ARG A 61 -14.18 14.02 -1.03
N SER A 62 -14.80 14.64 -0.02
CA SER A 62 -14.72 16.10 0.19
C SER A 62 -13.50 16.45 1.02
N LEU A 63 -12.81 17.51 0.65
CA LEU A 63 -11.66 18.04 1.38
C LEU A 63 -12.08 19.20 2.30
N ASN A 64 -11.42 19.30 3.44
CA ASN A 64 -11.49 20.45 4.33
C ASN A 64 -10.64 21.62 3.80
N THR A 65 -10.54 22.72 4.57
CA THR A 65 -9.75 23.92 4.22
C THR A 65 -8.26 23.65 4.03
N ASP A 66 -7.74 22.60 4.63
CA ASP A 66 -6.33 22.21 4.54
C ASP A 66 -6.06 21.20 3.42
N ASN A 67 -7.02 21.01 2.51
CA ASN A 67 -7.02 20.00 1.46
C ASN A 67 -6.85 18.57 1.98
N LYS A 68 -7.44 18.29 3.13
CA LYS A 68 -7.36 17.00 3.81
C LYS A 68 -8.72 16.31 3.83
N ASP A 69 -8.75 15.00 3.59
CA ASP A 69 -9.94 14.18 3.68
C ASP A 69 -10.16 13.60 5.09
N ASP A 70 -11.23 12.82 5.24
CA ASP A 70 -11.63 12.18 6.49
C ASP A 70 -10.73 11.00 6.91
N GLN A 71 -9.89 10.50 6.00
CA GLN A 71 -8.89 9.47 6.31
C GLN A 71 -7.53 10.05 6.70
N GLY A 72 -7.36 11.36 6.67
CA GLY A 72 -6.10 12.00 6.99
C GLY A 72 -5.14 12.15 5.82
N LEU A 73 -5.60 11.86 4.59
CA LEU A 73 -4.84 12.13 3.39
C LEU A 73 -4.93 13.62 3.04
N THR A 74 -3.77 14.24 2.80
CA THR A 74 -3.70 15.62 2.31
C THR A 74 -3.35 15.60 0.83
N TYR A 75 -3.93 16.53 0.08
CA TYR A 75 -3.79 16.59 -1.37
C TYR A 75 -3.20 17.91 -1.83
N THR A 76 -2.29 17.84 -2.80
CA THR A 76 -1.89 18.99 -3.61
C THR A 76 -2.78 19.05 -4.83
N LEU A 77 -3.52 20.15 -4.98
CA LEU A 77 -4.47 20.37 -6.07
C LEU A 77 -3.80 21.12 -7.22
N ASN A 78 -4.11 20.72 -8.45
CA ASN A 78 -3.72 21.40 -9.66
C ASN A 78 -4.97 21.93 -10.37
N ASP A 79 -5.19 23.25 -10.29
CA ASP A 79 -6.36 23.90 -10.86
C ASP A 79 -6.37 23.94 -12.38
N ALA A 80 -5.20 23.91 -13.00
CA ALA A 80 -5.08 24.02 -14.45
C ALA A 80 -5.62 22.79 -15.17
N ASN A 81 -5.36 21.59 -14.65
CA ASN A 81 -5.78 20.32 -15.25
C ASN A 81 -6.77 19.53 -14.40
N LYS A 82 -7.22 20.11 -13.27
CA LYS A 82 -8.17 19.50 -12.34
C LYS A 82 -7.72 18.13 -11.82
N THR A 83 -6.45 18.05 -11.42
CA THR A 83 -5.88 16.84 -10.82
C THR A 83 -5.47 17.08 -9.38
N ALA A 84 -5.42 16.00 -8.61
CA ALA A 84 -4.94 15.95 -7.25
C ALA A 84 -3.82 14.92 -7.09
N THR A 85 -2.85 15.25 -6.25
CA THR A 85 -1.78 14.35 -5.83
C THR A 85 -1.90 14.12 -4.32
N VAL A 86 -1.92 12.86 -3.87
CA VAL A 86 -1.79 12.55 -2.44
C VAL A 86 -0.42 13.01 -1.99
N SER A 87 -0.34 14.05 -1.15
CA SER A 87 0.92 14.67 -0.76
C SER A 87 1.41 14.24 0.61
N SER A 88 0.52 13.90 1.54
CA SER A 88 0.89 13.36 2.84
C SER A 88 -0.25 12.58 3.50
N TYR A 89 0.11 11.79 4.50
CA TYR A 89 -0.79 11.08 5.39
C TYR A 89 -0.40 11.39 6.85
N ASP A 90 -1.36 11.69 7.71
CA ASP A 90 -1.11 12.14 9.07
C ASP A 90 -1.26 11.05 10.15
N ASP A 91 -1.46 9.80 9.73
CA ASP A 91 -1.60 8.64 10.62
C ASP A 91 -2.85 8.72 11.53
N SER A 92 -3.91 9.35 11.04
CA SER A 92 -5.14 9.57 11.82
C SER A 92 -6.07 8.36 11.86
N THR A 93 -6.00 7.45 10.89
CA THR A 93 -6.77 6.22 10.91
C THR A 93 -6.15 5.23 11.91
N GLN A 94 -6.99 4.62 12.75
CA GLN A 94 -6.51 3.70 13.78
C GLN A 94 -6.26 2.28 13.28
N ASP A 95 -6.89 1.90 12.18
CA ASP A 95 -6.79 0.58 11.56
C ASP A 95 -5.69 0.49 10.48
N GLY A 96 -5.18 1.66 10.04
CA GLY A 96 -4.17 1.75 9.01
C GLY A 96 -4.65 1.34 7.61
N VAL A 97 -5.96 1.24 7.41
CA VAL A 97 -6.56 0.90 6.12
C VAL A 97 -6.82 2.18 5.34
N ILE A 98 -6.17 2.34 4.21
CA ILE A 98 -6.26 3.51 3.36
C ILE A 98 -6.97 3.16 2.05
N ASP A 99 -8.03 3.89 1.77
CA ASP A 99 -8.79 3.81 0.52
C ASP A 99 -8.64 5.13 -0.23
N ILE A 100 -7.74 5.19 -1.22
CA ILE A 100 -7.53 6.41 -2.02
C ILE A 100 -8.69 6.56 -3.00
N PRO A 101 -9.43 7.69 -3.00
CA PRO A 101 -10.57 7.88 -3.89
C PRO A 101 -10.13 8.21 -5.33
N ASP A 102 -11.01 7.97 -6.31
CA ASP A 102 -10.79 8.40 -7.71
C ASP A 102 -10.73 9.92 -7.85
N THR A 103 -11.52 10.63 -7.06
CA THR A 103 -11.63 12.10 -7.09
C THR A 103 -11.74 12.68 -5.70
N VAL A 104 -11.34 13.94 -5.57
CA VAL A 104 -11.58 14.75 -4.37
C VAL A 104 -12.26 16.05 -4.75
N THR A 105 -13.05 16.63 -3.82
CA THR A 105 -13.77 17.87 -4.03
C THR A 105 -13.30 18.93 -3.03
N SER A 106 -12.88 20.08 -3.52
CA SER A 106 -12.48 21.25 -2.72
C SER A 106 -13.16 22.49 -3.27
N GLY A 107 -13.82 23.27 -2.41
CA GLY A 107 -14.53 24.48 -2.81
C GLY A 107 -15.62 24.27 -3.88
N GLY A 108 -16.26 23.09 -3.90
CA GLY A 108 -17.25 22.72 -4.92
C GLY A 108 -16.65 22.29 -6.27
N GLN A 109 -15.32 22.27 -6.40
CA GLN A 109 -14.61 21.85 -7.61
C GLN A 109 -14.08 20.41 -7.43
N SER A 110 -14.26 19.57 -8.45
CA SER A 110 -13.75 18.18 -8.45
C SER A 110 -12.36 18.09 -9.08
N TYR A 111 -11.50 17.28 -8.47
CA TYR A 111 -10.12 17.00 -8.92
C TYR A 111 -9.91 15.49 -8.99
N LYS A 112 -9.43 15.00 -10.13
CA LYS A 112 -9.08 13.60 -10.33
C LYS A 112 -7.79 13.26 -9.60
N VAL A 113 -7.77 12.23 -8.77
CA VAL A 113 -6.55 11.78 -8.08
C VAL A 113 -5.69 11.00 -9.07
N THR A 114 -4.54 11.55 -9.46
CA THR A 114 -3.70 10.99 -10.53
C THR A 114 -2.32 10.55 -10.08
N ALA A 115 -1.92 10.89 -8.85
CA ALA A 115 -0.60 10.53 -8.35
C ALA A 115 -0.60 10.33 -6.83
N ILE A 116 0.30 9.45 -6.38
CA ILE A 116 0.77 9.39 -5.00
C ILE A 116 2.12 10.09 -4.97
N GLY A 117 2.24 11.16 -4.19
CA GLY A 117 3.38 12.05 -4.18
C GLY A 117 4.63 11.47 -3.49
N GLU A 118 5.71 12.21 -3.57
CA GLU A 118 6.96 11.88 -2.87
C GLU A 118 6.74 11.91 -1.36
N TYR A 119 7.20 10.86 -0.65
CA TYR A 119 7.03 10.67 0.81
C TYR A 119 5.58 10.69 1.31
N ALA A 120 4.58 10.49 0.49
CA ALA A 120 3.17 10.66 0.86
C ALA A 120 2.78 9.91 2.15
N PHE A 121 3.23 8.67 2.32
CA PHE A 121 2.98 7.85 3.51
C PHE A 121 4.16 7.79 4.50
N ASN A 122 5.20 8.60 4.26
CA ASN A 122 6.35 8.74 5.15
C ASN A 122 6.83 10.20 5.23
N PRO A 123 5.95 11.18 5.49
CA PRO A 123 6.29 12.60 5.37
C PRO A 123 7.37 13.06 6.34
N SER A 124 7.49 12.41 7.49
CA SER A 124 8.45 12.78 8.54
C SER A 124 9.48 11.68 8.82
N ARG A 125 9.59 10.67 7.93
CA ARG A 125 10.41 9.46 8.15
C ARG A 125 10.04 8.73 9.45
N LYS A 126 8.81 8.90 9.92
CA LYS A 126 8.24 8.18 11.04
C LYS A 126 7.66 6.86 10.56
N ILE A 127 7.57 5.89 11.47
CA ILE A 127 6.81 4.67 11.22
C ILE A 127 5.34 5.06 11.23
N THR A 128 4.63 4.76 10.15
CA THR A 128 3.18 4.95 10.02
C THR A 128 2.45 3.64 10.30
N ASN A 129 1.19 3.72 10.71
CA ASN A 129 0.34 2.56 10.98
C ASN A 129 -0.26 1.93 9.70
N VAL A 130 0.07 2.43 8.51
CA VAL A 130 -0.49 1.96 7.24
C VAL A 130 -0.30 0.47 7.09
N SER A 131 -1.41 -0.28 7.08
CA SER A 131 -1.45 -1.74 6.97
C SER A 131 -1.95 -2.23 5.62
N SER A 132 -2.86 -1.48 5.00
CA SER A 132 -3.44 -1.78 3.69
C SER A 132 -3.71 -0.51 2.91
N VAL A 133 -3.46 -0.55 1.62
CA VAL A 133 -3.73 0.58 0.70
C VAL A 133 -4.47 0.07 -0.53
N PHE A 134 -5.60 0.69 -0.84
CA PHE A 134 -6.26 0.58 -2.14
C PHE A 134 -5.87 1.77 -3.02
N ILE A 135 -5.41 1.50 -4.24
CA ILE A 135 -4.99 2.50 -5.23
C ILE A 135 -5.97 2.47 -6.40
N PRO A 136 -6.70 3.58 -6.66
CA PRO A 136 -7.73 3.64 -7.67
C PRO A 136 -7.15 3.61 -9.08
N ALA A 137 -8.00 3.30 -10.08
CA ALA A 137 -7.59 3.20 -11.48
C ALA A 137 -7.06 4.51 -12.05
N THR A 138 -7.42 5.65 -11.47
CA THR A 138 -7.04 6.98 -11.92
C THR A 138 -5.58 7.36 -11.64
N VAL A 139 -4.92 6.65 -10.72
CA VAL A 139 -3.52 6.91 -10.36
C VAL A 139 -2.60 6.40 -11.46
N THR A 140 -1.75 7.29 -11.97
CA THR A 140 -0.79 7.01 -13.05
C THR A 140 0.64 6.87 -12.55
N SER A 141 0.97 7.38 -11.36
CA SER A 141 2.32 7.28 -10.79
C SER A 141 2.32 7.16 -9.27
N ILE A 142 3.26 6.36 -8.76
CA ILE A 142 3.65 6.31 -7.35
C ILE A 142 5.01 6.99 -7.24
N GLY A 143 5.07 8.06 -6.44
CA GLY A 143 6.24 8.91 -6.30
C GLY A 143 7.40 8.25 -5.54
N ARG A 144 8.54 8.94 -5.57
CA ARG A 144 9.74 8.56 -4.82
C ARG A 144 9.44 8.45 -3.33
N PHE A 145 9.91 7.36 -2.69
CA PHE A 145 9.74 7.12 -1.26
C PHE A 145 8.29 7.11 -0.74
N ALA A 146 7.28 7.00 -1.59
CA ALA A 146 5.87 7.15 -1.23
C ALA A 146 5.47 6.27 -0.03
N PHE A 147 5.85 4.99 -0.02
CA PHE A 147 5.59 4.02 1.04
C PHE A 147 6.87 3.54 1.73
N ARG A 148 7.95 4.32 1.65
CA ARG A 148 9.22 3.92 2.26
C ARG A 148 9.07 3.74 3.77
N CYS A 149 9.58 2.63 4.29
CA CYS A 149 9.52 2.29 5.72
C CYS A 149 8.10 2.19 6.29
N CYS A 150 7.07 1.93 5.46
CA CYS A 150 5.74 1.55 5.93
C CYS A 150 5.79 0.12 6.49
N LYS A 151 6.30 -0.03 7.72
CA LYS A 151 6.64 -1.32 8.32
C LYS A 151 5.44 -2.23 8.62
N PHE A 152 4.24 -1.68 8.65
CA PHE A 152 3.01 -2.44 8.87
C PHE A 152 2.27 -2.76 7.58
N LEU A 153 2.75 -2.27 6.44
CA LEU A 153 2.10 -2.48 5.15
C LEU A 153 2.08 -3.97 4.79
N ALA A 154 0.89 -4.54 4.78
CA ALA A 154 0.64 -5.94 4.43
C ALA A 154 0.11 -6.09 3.02
N THR A 155 -0.72 -5.15 2.58
CA THR A 155 -1.47 -5.28 1.33
C THR A 155 -1.46 -3.99 0.54
N VAL A 156 -1.16 -4.10 -0.74
CA VAL A 156 -1.37 -3.05 -1.73
C VAL A 156 -2.28 -3.62 -2.83
N THR A 157 -3.46 -3.05 -2.96
CA THR A 157 -4.44 -3.47 -3.95
C THR A 157 -4.63 -2.37 -4.99
N PHE A 158 -4.61 -2.75 -6.25
CA PHE A 158 -4.87 -1.84 -7.36
C PHE A 158 -6.26 -2.11 -7.94
N ALA A 159 -6.97 -1.04 -8.29
CA ALA A 159 -8.26 -1.17 -8.95
C ALA A 159 -8.14 -1.89 -10.29
N GLU A 160 -9.20 -2.58 -10.68
CA GLU A 160 -9.34 -3.09 -12.03
C GLU A 160 -9.27 -1.93 -13.04
N GLY A 161 -8.62 -2.14 -14.18
CA GLY A 161 -8.38 -1.08 -15.16
C GLY A 161 -7.36 -0.03 -14.73
N SER A 162 -6.51 -0.33 -13.73
CA SER A 162 -5.43 0.56 -13.27
C SER A 162 -4.64 1.16 -14.43
N GLN A 163 -4.41 2.48 -14.37
CA GLN A 163 -3.64 3.26 -15.34
C GLN A 163 -2.22 3.57 -14.86
N LEU A 164 -1.76 2.88 -13.81
CA LEU A 164 -0.44 3.11 -13.22
C LEU A 164 0.68 2.84 -14.23
N LYS A 165 1.51 3.84 -14.51
CA LYS A 165 2.62 3.76 -15.47
C LYS A 165 3.98 3.55 -14.80
N SER A 166 4.18 4.12 -13.61
CA SER A 166 5.47 4.08 -12.96
C SER A 166 5.39 3.91 -11.45
N ILE A 167 6.33 3.11 -10.92
CA ILE A 167 6.62 2.99 -9.51
C ILE A 167 7.99 3.65 -9.28
N GLY A 168 8.00 4.71 -8.47
CA GLY A 168 9.15 5.59 -8.29
C GLY A 168 10.30 5.00 -7.49
N VAL A 169 11.39 5.77 -7.41
CA VAL A 169 12.61 5.42 -6.67
C VAL A 169 12.29 5.12 -5.22
N SER A 170 12.70 3.96 -4.73
CA SER A 170 12.52 3.51 -3.33
C SER A 170 11.06 3.58 -2.84
N ALA A 171 10.07 3.50 -3.72
CA ALA A 171 8.65 3.70 -3.39
C ALA A 171 8.17 2.78 -2.25
N PHE A 172 8.59 1.52 -2.23
CA PHE A 172 8.27 0.52 -1.21
C PHE A 172 9.50 0.06 -0.41
N SER A 173 10.60 0.78 -0.47
CA SER A 173 11.85 0.35 0.17
C SER A 173 11.71 0.26 1.68
N GLY A 174 12.22 -0.82 2.28
CA GLY A 174 12.25 -1.00 3.73
C GLY A 174 10.87 -1.21 4.35
N THR A 175 9.93 -1.82 3.62
CA THR A 175 8.65 -2.26 4.15
C THR A 175 8.77 -3.56 4.96
N ASP A 176 10.00 -3.98 5.25
CA ASP A 176 10.26 -5.08 6.14
C ASP A 176 9.88 -4.71 7.58
N SER A 177 9.28 -5.62 8.28
CA SER A 177 8.97 -5.46 9.70
C SER A 177 9.48 -6.64 10.51
N ALA A 178 9.51 -6.50 11.83
CA ALA A 178 9.65 -7.62 12.74
C ALA A 178 8.48 -8.62 12.63
N HIS A 179 7.44 -8.24 11.88
CA HIS A 179 6.28 -9.05 11.54
C HIS A 179 6.20 -9.19 10.02
N PRO A 180 6.30 -10.41 9.46
CA PRO A 180 6.28 -10.65 8.01
C PRO A 180 4.88 -10.43 7.46
N ILE A 181 4.63 -9.26 6.88
CA ILE A 181 3.30 -8.87 6.40
C ILE A 181 3.24 -8.55 4.90
N PHE A 182 4.24 -7.91 4.33
CA PHE A 182 4.26 -7.61 2.89
C PHE A 182 4.85 -8.79 2.11
N LYS A 183 4.02 -9.79 1.81
CA LYS A 183 4.46 -11.06 1.20
C LYS A 183 4.33 -11.11 -0.31
N GLU A 184 3.35 -10.42 -0.85
CA GLU A 184 3.05 -10.49 -2.28
C GLU A 184 2.55 -9.16 -2.82
N ILE A 185 2.82 -8.94 -4.09
CA ILE A 185 2.25 -7.83 -4.83
C ILE A 185 2.07 -8.23 -6.30
N GLN A 186 0.90 -7.89 -6.83
CA GLN A 186 0.61 -7.99 -8.26
C GLN A 186 0.72 -6.61 -8.89
N ILE A 187 1.73 -6.40 -9.71
CA ILE A 187 1.94 -5.13 -10.41
C ILE A 187 0.92 -5.02 -11.56
N PRO A 188 0.17 -3.89 -11.67
CA PRO A 188 -0.81 -3.70 -12.72
C PRO A 188 -0.24 -3.83 -14.14
N TYR A 189 -1.05 -4.34 -15.04
CA TYR A 189 -0.66 -4.58 -16.45
C TYR A 189 -0.28 -3.29 -17.20
N SER A 190 -0.62 -2.12 -16.69
CA SER A 190 -0.31 -0.81 -17.28
C SER A 190 1.08 -0.28 -16.93
N VAL A 191 1.80 -0.92 -15.96
CA VAL A 191 3.10 -0.43 -15.47
C VAL A 191 4.19 -0.69 -16.49
N GLU A 192 4.95 0.36 -16.79
CA GLU A 192 6.04 0.38 -17.76
C GLU A 192 7.42 0.48 -17.08
N THR A 193 7.48 1.13 -15.90
CA THR A 193 8.76 1.38 -15.22
C THR A 193 8.69 1.08 -13.73
N ILE A 194 9.69 0.33 -13.23
CA ILE A 194 9.99 0.15 -11.80
C ILE A 194 11.32 0.81 -11.50
N GLY A 195 11.30 1.82 -10.64
CA GLY A 195 12.44 2.69 -10.34
C GLY A 195 13.51 2.06 -9.46
N THR A 196 14.64 2.75 -9.35
CA THR A 196 15.80 2.36 -8.52
C THR A 196 15.38 2.08 -7.08
N ASN A 197 15.80 0.92 -6.55
CA ASN A 197 15.49 0.50 -5.18
C ASN A 197 13.98 0.41 -4.85
N ALA A 198 13.07 0.35 -5.82
CA ALA A 198 11.63 0.45 -5.59
C ALA A 198 11.12 -0.51 -4.50
N PHE A 199 11.62 -1.75 -4.47
CA PHE A 199 11.32 -2.78 -3.48
C PHE A 199 12.58 -3.19 -2.68
N HIS A 200 13.60 -2.31 -2.60
CA HIS A 200 14.81 -2.61 -1.84
C HIS A 200 14.48 -2.93 -0.39
N ASN A 201 15.08 -4.02 0.13
CA ASN A 201 14.89 -4.46 1.52
C ASN A 201 13.43 -4.79 1.90
N CYS A 202 12.63 -5.28 0.94
CA CYS A 202 11.35 -5.94 1.21
C CYS A 202 11.64 -7.40 1.59
N GLN A 203 12.17 -7.65 2.80
CA GLN A 203 12.74 -8.95 3.18
C GLN A 203 11.71 -10.07 3.22
N ASP A 204 10.45 -9.74 3.44
CA ASP A 204 9.34 -10.68 3.56
C ASP A 204 8.58 -10.90 2.24
N LEU A 205 8.91 -10.17 1.19
CA LEU A 205 8.31 -10.36 -0.14
C LEU A 205 8.69 -11.73 -0.68
N GLU A 206 7.70 -12.60 -0.81
CA GLU A 206 7.83 -13.99 -1.28
C GLU A 206 7.55 -14.11 -2.78
N SER A 207 6.61 -13.28 -3.28
CA SER A 207 6.21 -13.30 -4.70
C SER A 207 5.90 -11.91 -5.25
N ILE A 208 6.22 -11.72 -6.53
CA ILE A 208 5.83 -10.55 -7.32
C ILE A 208 5.42 -10.98 -8.71
N THR A 209 4.26 -10.49 -9.16
CA THR A 209 3.81 -10.68 -10.54
C THR A 209 4.11 -9.42 -11.33
N LEU A 210 4.95 -9.56 -12.37
CA LEU A 210 5.33 -8.46 -13.27
C LEU A 210 4.47 -8.48 -14.54
N PRO A 211 4.00 -7.31 -15.03
CA PRO A 211 3.15 -7.23 -16.21
C PRO A 211 3.94 -7.34 -17.52
N ALA A 212 3.27 -7.81 -18.57
CA ALA A 212 3.85 -7.86 -19.92
C ALA A 212 4.11 -6.49 -20.55
N SER A 213 3.63 -5.41 -19.98
CA SER A 213 3.90 -4.02 -20.41
C SER A 213 5.21 -3.46 -19.85
N LEU A 214 5.83 -4.15 -18.88
CA LEU A 214 7.01 -3.64 -18.17
C LEU A 214 8.21 -3.55 -19.11
N GLU A 215 8.74 -2.34 -19.27
CA GLU A 215 9.84 -2.04 -20.18
C GLU A 215 11.17 -1.86 -19.44
N THR A 216 11.13 -1.32 -18.22
CA THR A 216 12.33 -0.97 -17.46
C THR A 216 12.25 -1.39 -16.00
N ILE A 217 13.30 -2.05 -15.54
CA ILE A 217 13.59 -2.27 -14.13
C ILE A 217 14.93 -1.62 -13.83
N GLU A 218 14.91 -0.60 -12.97
CA GLU A 218 16.12 0.14 -12.63
C GLU A 218 16.98 -0.56 -11.56
N SER A 219 18.15 0.03 -11.26
CA SER A 219 19.17 -0.54 -10.38
C SER A 219 18.63 -0.93 -9.02
N SER A 220 18.99 -2.12 -8.54
CA SER A 220 18.71 -2.61 -7.20
C SER A 220 17.22 -2.65 -6.82
N ALA A 221 16.31 -2.64 -7.81
CA ALA A 221 14.86 -2.58 -7.58
C ALA A 221 14.37 -3.65 -6.59
N PHE A 222 14.94 -4.86 -6.60
CA PHE A 222 14.60 -5.98 -5.72
C PHE A 222 15.77 -6.42 -4.82
N SER A 223 16.76 -5.56 -4.61
CA SER A 223 17.91 -5.89 -3.76
C SER A 223 17.48 -6.15 -2.32
N SER A 224 18.05 -7.16 -1.68
CA SER A 224 17.74 -7.55 -0.30
C SER A 224 16.30 -8.05 -0.04
N CYS A 225 15.57 -8.47 -1.07
CA CYS A 225 14.31 -9.21 -0.94
C CYS A 225 14.62 -10.68 -0.61
N ARG A 226 14.92 -10.99 0.65
CA ARG A 226 15.52 -12.29 1.06
C ARG A 226 14.65 -13.51 0.83
N LYS A 227 13.32 -13.34 0.85
CA LYS A 227 12.36 -14.43 0.64
C LYS A 227 11.92 -14.56 -0.81
N LEU A 228 12.23 -13.59 -1.66
CA LEU A 228 11.90 -13.62 -3.09
C LEU A 228 12.90 -14.55 -3.80
N SER A 229 12.48 -15.79 -4.05
CA SER A 229 13.35 -16.84 -4.60
C SER A 229 13.43 -16.83 -6.12
N GLU A 230 12.39 -16.30 -6.79
CA GLU A 230 12.27 -16.30 -8.24
C GLU A 230 11.53 -15.05 -8.72
N ILE A 231 11.96 -14.47 -9.82
CA ILE A 231 11.25 -13.43 -10.56
C ILE A 231 11.11 -13.87 -12.01
N LYS A 232 9.88 -13.93 -12.52
CA LYS A 232 9.60 -14.14 -13.94
C LYS A 232 9.64 -12.81 -14.66
N LEU A 233 10.67 -12.61 -15.49
CA LEU A 233 10.83 -11.38 -16.25
C LEU A 233 9.98 -11.44 -17.54
N PRO A 234 9.22 -10.39 -17.87
CA PRO A 234 8.49 -10.32 -19.11
C PRO A 234 9.43 -10.10 -20.31
N THR A 235 9.04 -10.61 -21.47
CA THR A 235 9.82 -10.48 -22.71
C THR A 235 9.86 -9.05 -23.27
N SER A 236 9.03 -8.17 -22.76
CA SER A 236 8.96 -6.74 -23.11
C SER A 236 10.12 -5.90 -22.56
N LEU A 237 10.88 -6.44 -21.62
CA LEU A 237 11.96 -5.68 -20.98
C LEU A 237 13.03 -5.25 -21.97
N LYS A 238 13.22 -3.91 -22.06
CA LYS A 238 14.23 -3.26 -22.91
C LYS A 238 15.51 -2.97 -22.14
N ALA A 239 15.41 -2.72 -20.84
CA ALA A 239 16.53 -2.41 -19.97
C ALA A 239 16.38 -3.04 -18.59
N ILE A 240 17.42 -3.71 -18.15
CA ILE A 240 17.52 -4.27 -16.80
C ILE A 240 18.84 -3.80 -16.22
N HIS A 241 18.81 -2.95 -15.21
CA HIS A 241 19.98 -2.53 -14.45
C HIS A 241 20.01 -3.31 -13.12
N LEU A 242 20.24 -4.61 -13.21
CA LEU A 242 20.14 -5.49 -12.06
C LEU A 242 21.47 -5.54 -11.30
N MET A 243 21.47 -5.05 -10.07
CA MET A 243 22.36 -5.55 -9.04
C MET A 243 21.54 -6.52 -8.17
N PHE A 244 21.56 -7.79 -8.50
CA PHE A 244 21.01 -8.84 -7.63
C PHE A 244 22.09 -9.30 -6.66
N SER A 245 21.77 -9.35 -5.38
CA SER A 245 22.64 -10.05 -4.45
C SER A 245 22.31 -11.54 -4.32
N THR A 246 21.09 -12.00 -4.70
CA THR A 246 20.72 -13.41 -4.44
C THR A 246 19.41 -13.90 -5.09
N ILE A 247 18.87 -13.28 -6.14
CA ILE A 247 17.61 -13.73 -6.75
C ILE A 247 17.88 -14.54 -8.01
N ALA A 248 17.31 -15.75 -8.13
CA ALA A 248 17.31 -16.50 -9.39
C ALA A 248 16.35 -15.82 -10.38
N VAL A 249 16.84 -15.58 -11.59
CA VAL A 249 16.03 -15.09 -12.72
C VAL A 249 15.68 -16.30 -13.57
N ALA A 250 14.38 -16.54 -13.75
CA ALA A 250 13.86 -17.60 -14.61
C ALA A 250 13.31 -17.04 -15.92
#